data_0e76956edc72e872d786bb6167445cf2
#
_entry.id   0e76956edc72e872d786bb6167445cf2
#
_cell.length_a   1.000
_cell.length_b   1.000
_cell.length_c   1.000
_cell.angle_alpha   90.00
_cell.angle_beta   90.00
_cell.angle_gamma   90.00
#
_symmetry.space_group_name_H-M   'P 1'
#
loop_
_entity.id
_entity.type
_entity.pdbx_description
1 polymer ?
#
loop_
_entity_poly.entity_id
_entity_poly.type
_entity_poly.pdbx_seq_one_letter_code
_entity_poly.pdbx_strand_id
1 'polypeptide(L)'
;MANFFTRIFGSKNSRELRRMQKIVERINTLEATLDGDTDLLEWTENLRERAGKGESLDALLPEAFAAVREAAKRTKGMRHYDVQLIGGITLHEGRIAEMRTGEGKTLMATLPAYLNALSGNCLLYTSDAADD
;
A
#
# COMPACT_ATOMS: atom_id res chain seq x y z
N MET A 1 4.49 -12.18 -16.28
CA MET A 1 3.69 -11.43 -15.32
C MET A 1 2.91 -12.32 -14.38
N ALA A 2 2.18 -13.30 -14.90
CA ALA A 2 1.48 -14.25 -14.05
C ALA A 2 2.42 -14.99 -13.12
N ASN A 3 3.63 -15.29 -13.57
CA ASN A 3 4.62 -16.02 -12.77
C ASN A 3 5.12 -15.25 -11.55
N PHE A 4 5.17 -13.92 -11.63
CA PHE A 4 5.62 -13.11 -10.51
C PHE A 4 4.61 -13.15 -9.38
N PHE A 5 3.35 -12.96 -9.71
CA PHE A 5 2.28 -12.99 -8.71
C PHE A 5 2.12 -14.38 -8.11
N THR A 6 2.29 -15.41 -8.92
CA THR A 6 2.23 -16.78 -8.45
C THR A 6 3.34 -17.09 -7.45
N ARG A 7 4.50 -16.44 -7.60
CA ARG A 7 5.62 -16.59 -6.67
C ARG A 7 5.31 -16.00 -5.29
N ILE A 8 4.58 -14.88 -5.26
CA ILE A 8 4.25 -14.22 -4.00
C ILE A 8 3.15 -14.97 -3.26
N PHE A 9 2.15 -15.45 -3.97
CA PHE A 9 0.94 -15.99 -3.35
C PHE A 9 0.76 -17.50 -3.57
N GLY A 10 1.57 -18.11 -4.41
CA GLY A 10 1.40 -19.50 -4.77
C GLY A 10 0.26 -19.70 -5.76
N SER A 11 0.26 -20.85 -6.43
CA SER A 11 -0.69 -21.15 -7.50
C SER A 11 -2.12 -21.39 -7.02
N LYS A 12 -2.32 -21.54 -5.71
CA LYS A 12 -3.62 -21.89 -5.14
C LYS A 12 -4.52 -20.68 -4.89
N ASN A 13 -4.01 -19.47 -5.04
CA ASN A 13 -4.71 -18.26 -4.63
C ASN A 13 -5.06 -17.32 -5.78
N SER A 14 -5.50 -17.89 -6.92
CA SER A 14 -5.92 -17.09 -8.07
C SER A 14 -7.07 -16.14 -7.72
N ARG A 15 -7.94 -16.57 -6.82
CA ARG A 15 -9.07 -15.76 -6.36
C ARG A 15 -8.59 -14.57 -5.54
N GLU A 16 -7.64 -14.81 -4.63
CA GLU A 16 -7.02 -13.76 -3.82
C GLU A 16 -6.26 -12.76 -4.68
N LEU A 17 -5.50 -13.26 -5.63
CA LEU A 17 -4.76 -12.42 -6.54
C LEU A 17 -5.69 -11.53 -7.35
N ARG A 18 -6.80 -12.09 -7.82
CA ARG A 18 -7.78 -11.33 -8.59
C ARG A 18 -8.41 -10.22 -7.74
N ARG A 19 -8.72 -10.53 -6.47
CA ARG A 19 -9.24 -9.56 -5.52
C ARG A 19 -8.26 -8.40 -5.32
N MET A 20 -7.00 -8.72 -5.13
CA MET A 20 -5.96 -7.71 -4.91
C MET A 20 -5.72 -6.87 -6.16
N GLN A 21 -5.80 -7.49 -7.34
CA GLN A 21 -5.66 -6.76 -8.60
C GLN A 21 -6.75 -5.72 -8.77
N LYS A 22 -7.96 -6.01 -8.33
CA LYS A 22 -9.05 -5.04 -8.37
C LYS A 22 -8.78 -3.85 -7.45
N ILE A 23 -8.20 -4.13 -6.29
CA ILE A 23 -7.81 -3.06 -5.37
C ILE A 23 -6.72 -2.20 -6.00
N VAL A 24 -5.74 -2.82 -6.65
CA VAL A 24 -4.67 -2.11 -7.35
C VAL A 24 -5.23 -1.24 -8.47
N GLU A 25 -6.19 -1.75 -9.24
CA GLU A 25 -6.85 -0.96 -10.27
C GLU A 25 -7.53 0.27 -9.68
N ARG A 26 -8.17 0.11 -8.53
CA ARG A 26 -8.80 1.22 -7.83
C ARG A 26 -7.76 2.25 -7.39
N ILE A 27 -6.62 1.79 -6.87
CA ILE A 27 -5.53 2.67 -6.47
C ILE A 27 -5.02 3.45 -7.68
N ASN A 28 -4.83 2.77 -8.80
CA ASN A 28 -4.37 3.42 -10.03
C ASN A 28 -5.36 4.49 -10.51
N THR A 29 -6.64 4.20 -10.42
CA THR A 29 -7.69 5.16 -10.79
C THR A 29 -7.64 6.39 -9.89
N LEU A 30 -7.49 6.18 -8.59
CA LEU A 30 -7.41 7.28 -7.63
C LEU A 30 -6.13 8.09 -7.80
N GLU A 31 -5.01 7.42 -8.06
CA GLU A 31 -3.75 8.12 -8.30
C GLU A 31 -3.87 9.06 -9.50
N ALA A 32 -4.61 8.65 -10.52
CA ALA A 32 -4.79 9.47 -11.70
C ALA A 32 -5.52 10.79 -11.40
N THR A 33 -6.24 10.86 -10.29
CA THR A 33 -6.90 12.11 -9.85
C THR A 33 -5.97 13.01 -9.04
N LEU A 34 -4.81 12.49 -8.61
CA LEU A 34 -3.85 13.28 -7.86
C LEU A 34 -2.87 13.93 -8.82
N ASP A 35 -2.83 15.25 -8.81
CA ASP A 35 -1.85 15.98 -9.60
C ASP A 35 -0.77 16.56 -8.68
N GLY A 36 0.21 17.25 -9.26
CA GLY A 36 1.30 17.80 -8.48
C GLY A 36 0.88 18.85 -7.47
N ASP A 37 -0.31 19.40 -7.63
CA ASP A 37 -0.82 20.46 -6.75
C ASP A 37 -1.78 19.93 -5.70
N THR A 38 -2.15 18.65 -5.74
CA THR A 38 -3.04 18.08 -4.74
C THR A 38 -2.40 18.16 -3.35
N ASP A 39 -3.15 18.70 -2.38
CA ASP A 39 -2.68 18.82 -1.01
C ASP A 39 -2.81 17.48 -0.30
N LEU A 40 -1.67 16.79 -0.15
CA LEU A 40 -1.65 15.47 0.49
C LEU A 40 -1.88 15.55 2.00
N LEU A 41 -1.59 16.69 2.62
CA LEU A 41 -1.92 16.89 4.03
C LEU A 41 -3.43 16.93 4.23
N GLU A 42 -4.11 17.71 3.40
CA GLU A 42 -5.57 17.78 3.45
C GLU A 42 -6.18 16.42 3.14
N TRP A 43 -5.62 15.70 2.18
CA TRP A 43 -6.05 14.35 1.84
C TRP A 43 -5.93 13.43 3.05
N THR A 44 -4.80 13.50 3.75
CA THR A 44 -4.55 12.69 4.95
C THR A 44 -5.51 13.05 6.08
N GLU A 45 -5.75 14.34 6.30
CA GLU A 45 -6.68 14.78 7.34
C GLU A 45 -8.10 14.28 7.07
N ASN A 46 -8.51 14.29 5.82
CA ASN A 46 -9.82 13.75 5.42
C ASN A 46 -9.91 12.26 5.73
N LEU A 47 -8.87 11.51 5.39
CA LEU A 47 -8.84 10.06 5.68
C LEU A 47 -8.85 9.80 7.18
N ARG A 48 -8.09 10.59 7.94
CA ARG A 48 -8.02 10.46 9.39
C ARG A 48 -9.38 10.72 10.03
N GLU A 49 -10.07 11.75 9.56
CA GLU A 49 -11.40 12.07 10.05
C GLU A 49 -12.38 10.94 9.78
N ARG A 50 -12.32 10.37 8.59
CA ARG A 50 -13.20 9.26 8.21
C ARG A 50 -12.92 8.03 9.04
N ALA A 51 -11.64 7.75 9.32
CA ALA A 51 -11.27 6.65 10.19
C ALA A 51 -11.80 6.87 11.60
N GLY A 52 -11.72 8.11 12.09
CA GLY A 52 -12.23 8.47 13.40
C GLY A 52 -13.74 8.33 13.52
N LYS A 53 -14.45 8.43 12.40
CA LYS A 53 -15.91 8.26 12.37
C LYS A 53 -16.33 6.80 12.19
N GLY A 54 -15.38 5.88 12.13
CA GLY A 54 -15.65 4.46 12.08
C GLY A 54 -15.55 3.81 10.72
N GLU A 55 -15.13 4.55 9.69
CA GLU A 55 -14.89 3.95 8.39
C GLU A 55 -13.72 3.00 8.49
N SER A 56 -13.84 1.80 7.92
CA SER A 56 -12.82 0.76 8.06
C SER A 56 -11.55 1.11 7.30
N LEU A 57 -10.42 0.62 7.80
CA LEU A 57 -9.15 0.80 7.12
C LEU A 57 -9.15 0.12 5.75
N ASP A 58 -9.86 -1.00 5.62
CA ASP A 58 -9.97 -1.66 4.32
C ASP A 58 -10.67 -0.76 3.30
N ALA A 59 -11.68 -0.01 3.72
CA ALA A 59 -12.39 0.93 2.84
C ALA A 59 -11.50 2.11 2.47
N LEU A 60 -10.64 2.56 3.38
CA LEU A 60 -9.74 3.70 3.14
C LEU A 60 -8.46 3.33 2.41
N LEU A 61 -8.14 2.03 2.34
CA LEU A 61 -6.87 1.55 1.80
C LEU A 61 -6.55 2.09 0.40
N PRO A 62 -7.47 2.05 -0.57
CA PRO A 62 -7.11 2.54 -1.91
C PRO A 62 -6.70 4.01 -1.92
N GLU A 63 -7.43 4.86 -1.19
CA GLU A 63 -7.11 6.29 -1.11
C GLU A 63 -5.81 6.52 -0.34
N ALA A 64 -5.58 5.74 0.71
CA ALA A 64 -4.35 5.84 1.49
C ALA A 64 -3.13 5.44 0.67
N PHE A 65 -3.22 4.33 -0.04
CA PHE A 65 -2.10 3.83 -0.84
C PHE A 65 -1.80 4.76 -2.02
N ALA A 66 -2.84 5.35 -2.61
CA ALA A 66 -2.64 6.34 -3.68
C ALA A 66 -1.86 7.55 -3.15
N ALA A 67 -2.17 8.01 -1.95
CA ALA A 67 -1.48 9.15 -1.34
C ALA A 67 -0.01 8.83 -1.05
N VAL A 68 0.27 7.64 -0.52
CA VAL A 68 1.65 7.23 -0.24
C VAL A 68 2.46 7.13 -1.52
N ARG A 69 1.87 6.56 -2.56
CA ARG A 69 2.50 6.44 -3.86
C ARG A 69 2.87 7.81 -4.43
N GLU A 70 1.93 8.76 -4.35
CA GLU A 70 2.16 10.12 -4.82
C GLU A 70 3.21 10.83 -3.98
N ALA A 71 3.17 10.67 -2.67
CA ALA A 71 4.16 11.28 -1.78
C ALA A 71 5.58 10.77 -2.06
N ALA A 72 5.74 9.48 -2.27
CA ALA A 72 7.02 8.88 -2.59
C ALA A 72 7.56 9.41 -3.92
N LYS A 73 6.67 9.56 -4.89
CA LYS A 73 7.03 10.10 -6.19
C LYS A 73 7.52 11.55 -6.07
N ARG A 74 6.83 12.36 -5.26
CA ARG A 74 7.19 13.77 -5.07
C ARG A 74 8.49 13.96 -4.30
N THR A 75 8.71 13.14 -3.27
CA THR A 75 9.84 13.34 -2.36
C THR A 75 11.10 12.63 -2.81
N LYS A 76 10.99 11.44 -3.39
CA LYS A 76 12.13 10.61 -3.74
C LYS A 76 12.19 10.24 -5.22
N GLY A 77 11.22 10.67 -6.01
CA GLY A 77 11.13 10.29 -7.40
C GLY A 77 10.84 8.81 -7.60
N MET A 78 10.40 8.13 -6.54
CA MET A 78 10.15 6.68 -6.57
C MET A 78 8.65 6.43 -6.52
N ARG A 79 8.16 5.71 -7.52
CA ARG A 79 6.75 5.34 -7.57
C ARG A 79 6.63 3.85 -7.30
N HIS A 80 5.78 3.49 -6.36
CA HIS A 80 5.52 2.07 -6.05
C HIS A 80 5.04 1.34 -7.30
N TYR A 81 5.62 0.19 -7.56
CA TYR A 81 5.12 -0.70 -8.61
C TYR A 81 3.84 -1.40 -8.11
N ASP A 82 3.02 -1.85 -9.05
CA ASP A 82 1.78 -2.54 -8.70
C ASP A 82 2.04 -3.74 -7.78
N VAL A 83 3.14 -4.45 -8.00
CA VAL A 83 3.50 -5.60 -7.15
C VAL A 83 3.80 -5.17 -5.72
N GLN A 84 4.34 -3.97 -5.53
CA GLN A 84 4.59 -3.44 -4.19
C GLN A 84 3.29 -3.06 -3.51
N LEU A 85 2.32 -2.58 -4.27
CA LEU A 85 0.98 -2.33 -3.73
C LEU A 85 0.33 -3.62 -3.25
N ILE A 86 0.47 -4.68 -4.02
CA ILE A 86 -0.03 -6.01 -3.63
C ILE A 86 0.67 -6.48 -2.36
N GLY A 87 1.98 -6.27 -2.27
CA GLY A 87 2.74 -6.58 -1.06
C GLY A 87 2.23 -5.79 0.14
N GLY A 88 1.93 -4.52 -0.04
CA GLY A 88 1.38 -3.69 1.02
C GLY A 88 0.01 -4.17 1.49
N ILE A 89 -0.85 -4.56 0.56
CA ILE A 89 -2.15 -5.13 0.89
C ILE A 89 -1.97 -6.41 1.70
N THR A 90 -1.06 -7.26 1.25
CA THR A 90 -0.76 -8.53 1.93
C THR A 90 -0.30 -8.30 3.36
N LEU A 91 0.60 -7.34 3.57
CA LEU A 91 1.06 -6.99 4.91
C LEU A 91 -0.06 -6.43 5.76
N HIS A 92 -0.91 -5.59 5.19
CA HIS A 92 -2.04 -5.04 5.92
C HIS A 92 -2.98 -6.14 6.40
N GLU A 93 -3.12 -7.19 5.62
CA GLU A 93 -3.98 -8.33 5.97
C GLU A 93 -3.31 -9.33 6.90
N GLY A 94 -2.11 -9.01 7.37
CA GLY A 94 -1.41 -9.87 8.32
C GLY A 94 -0.73 -11.08 7.70
N ARG A 95 -0.52 -11.06 6.39
CA ARG A 95 0.17 -12.13 5.68
C ARG A 95 1.63 -11.76 5.45
N ILE A 96 2.42 -12.74 5.05
CA ILE A 96 3.82 -12.55 4.73
C ILE A 96 3.96 -12.28 3.24
N ALA A 97 4.61 -11.17 2.89
CA ALA A 97 4.93 -10.85 1.51
C ALA A 97 6.44 -11.05 1.31
N GLU A 98 6.80 -11.84 0.33
CA GLU A 98 8.20 -12.07 0.00
C GLU A 98 8.61 -11.21 -1.20
N MET A 99 9.68 -10.47 -1.01
CA MET A 99 10.30 -9.67 -2.07
C MET A 99 11.78 -9.99 -2.08
N ARG A 100 12.36 -10.04 -3.27
CA ARG A 100 13.77 -10.41 -3.41
C ARG A 100 14.74 -9.31 -3.04
N THR A 101 14.31 -8.05 -3.13
CA THR A 101 15.20 -6.91 -2.87
C THR A 101 14.77 -6.16 -1.62
N GLY A 102 15.74 -5.76 -0.80
CA GLY A 102 15.48 -5.00 0.41
C GLY A 102 14.82 -3.66 0.13
N GLU A 103 15.22 -3.00 -0.95
CA GLU A 103 14.63 -1.72 -1.35
C GLU A 103 13.14 -1.81 -1.56
N GLY A 104 12.70 -2.90 -2.17
CA GLY A 104 11.28 -3.12 -2.37
C GLY A 104 10.52 -3.30 -1.08
N LYS A 105 11.15 -3.95 -0.10
CA LYS A 105 10.54 -4.20 1.20
C LYS A 105 10.31 -2.91 1.98
N THR A 106 11.29 -2.04 2.01
CA THR A 106 11.17 -0.77 2.73
C THR A 106 10.06 0.09 2.14
N LEU A 107 10.07 0.25 0.83
CA LEU A 107 9.06 1.05 0.15
C LEU A 107 7.66 0.46 0.33
N MET A 108 7.57 -0.87 0.27
CA MET A 108 6.31 -1.58 0.47
C MET A 108 5.75 -1.38 1.88
N ALA A 109 6.62 -1.37 2.89
CA ALA A 109 6.22 -1.25 4.29
C ALA A 109 5.63 0.11 4.62
N THR A 110 5.95 1.15 3.84
CA THR A 110 5.38 2.49 4.06
C THR A 110 3.87 2.50 3.85
N LEU A 111 3.35 1.61 3.02
CA LEU A 111 1.94 1.55 2.69
C LEU A 111 1.07 1.19 3.89
N PRO A 112 1.25 0.02 4.53
CA PRO A 112 0.44 -0.31 5.70
C PRO A 112 0.75 0.59 6.90
N ALA A 113 1.97 1.11 7.01
CA ALA A 113 2.32 2.01 8.09
C ALA A 113 1.47 3.28 8.06
N TYR A 114 1.35 3.90 6.89
CA TYR A 114 0.53 5.09 6.72
C TYR A 114 -0.95 4.77 7.02
N LEU A 115 -1.45 3.68 6.47
CA LEU A 115 -2.84 3.31 6.64
C LEU A 115 -3.19 3.09 8.11
N ASN A 116 -2.36 2.37 8.85
CA ASN A 116 -2.61 2.10 10.24
C ASN A 116 -2.48 3.35 11.11
N ALA A 117 -1.60 4.27 10.72
CA ALA A 117 -1.45 5.53 11.46
C ALA A 117 -2.70 6.40 11.40
N LEU A 118 -3.54 6.23 10.38
CA LEU A 118 -4.78 7.00 10.26
C LEU A 118 -5.73 6.75 11.44
N SER A 119 -5.72 5.54 11.97
CA SER A 119 -6.58 5.18 13.10
C SER A 119 -5.90 5.38 14.46
N GLY A 120 -4.66 5.88 14.47
CA GLY A 120 -3.89 6.03 15.67
C GLY A 120 -3.26 4.74 16.19
N ASN A 121 -3.39 3.65 15.46
CA ASN A 121 -2.77 2.38 15.83
C ASN A 121 -1.27 2.42 15.58
N CYS A 122 -0.53 1.82 16.51
CA CYS A 122 0.91 1.69 16.35
C CYS A 122 1.20 0.40 15.58
N LEU A 123 1.89 0.54 14.46
CA LEU A 123 2.32 -0.61 13.69
C LEU A 123 3.75 -0.93 14.09
N LEU A 124 3.94 -2.10 14.69
CA LEU A 124 5.28 -2.57 14.98
C LEU A 124 5.76 -3.35 13.77
N TYR A 125 6.73 -2.78 13.09
CA TYR A 125 7.32 -3.39 11.92
C TYR A 125 8.77 -3.69 12.19
N THR A 126 9.14 -4.97 12.05
CA THR A 126 10.54 -5.36 12.14
C THR A 126 11.00 -5.79 10.77
N SER A 127 11.94 -5.04 10.23
CA SER A 127 12.65 -5.42 9.02
C SER A 127 13.89 -6.17 9.44
N ASP A 128 14.21 -7.23 8.73
CA ASP A 128 15.50 -7.88 8.92
C ASP A 128 16.55 -6.94 8.35
N ALA A 129 17.40 -6.42 9.23
CA ALA A 129 18.39 -5.43 8.84
C ALA A 129 19.36 -5.97 7.79
N ALA A 130 19.56 -7.27 7.74
CA ALA A 130 20.44 -7.88 6.75
C ALA A 130 19.87 -7.79 5.33
N ASP A 131 18.57 -7.58 5.21
CA ASP A 131 17.89 -7.50 3.91
C ASP A 131 17.83 -6.07 3.38
N ASP A 132 18.21 -5.11 4.19
CA ASP A 132 18.22 -3.72 3.80
C ASP A 132 19.60 -3.30 3.30
#